data_6882105cf287ccb5d5fac342126e8600
#
_entry.id   6882105cf287ccb5d5fac342126e8600
#
_cell.length_a   1.000
_cell.length_b   1.000
_cell.length_c   1.000
_cell.angle_alpha   90.00
_cell.angle_beta   90.00
_cell.angle_gamma   90.00
#
_symmetry.space_group_name_H-M   'P 1'
#
loop_
_entity.id
_entity.type
_entity.pdbx_description
1 polymer ?
#
loop_
_entity_poly.entity_id
_entity_poly.type
_entity_poly.pdbx_seq_one_letter_code
_entity_poly.pdbx_strand_id
1 'polypeptide(L)'
;MKQLVGMMALAIGAVLVLNGPAWSDQKGKGKKDEMKETVEMAATAKVTIDEAIKTASKKVPGKVVEAELEKEHDTLVWEVEVVTAENKVMEVHIDAESGALIGVEEEKPEKEMKSEKKQERKQQHKP
;
A
#
# COMPACT_ATOMS: atom_id res chain seq x y z
N MET A 1 -8.25 -1.61 2.63
CA MET A 1 -7.66 -0.36 2.18
C MET A 1 -6.87 0.28 3.29
N LYS A 2 -5.59 0.28 3.11
CA LYS A 2 -4.61 0.73 4.10
C LYS A 2 -4.79 2.20 4.52
N GLN A 3 -5.22 3.06 3.62
CA GLN A 3 -5.36 4.50 3.86
C GLN A 3 -6.49 4.88 4.80
N LEU A 4 -7.59 4.19 4.72
CA LEU A 4 -8.75 4.43 5.58
C LEU A 4 -8.38 4.21 7.05
N VAL A 5 -7.54 3.24 7.30
CA VAL A 5 -7.03 2.95 8.63
C VAL A 5 -6.13 4.07 9.13
N GLY A 6 -5.29 4.60 8.27
CA GLY A 6 -4.42 5.72 8.60
C GLY A 6 -5.16 6.99 8.98
N MET A 7 -6.24 7.29 8.26
CA MET A 7 -7.05 8.48 8.56
C MET A 7 -7.83 8.34 9.87
N MET A 8 -8.30 7.15 10.18
CA MET A 8 -9.00 6.90 11.44
C MET A 8 -8.06 7.03 12.64
N ALA A 9 -6.84 6.59 12.49
CA ALA A 9 -5.84 6.76 13.53
C ALA A 9 -5.55 8.23 13.84
N LEU A 10 -5.63 9.09 12.84
CA LEU A 10 -5.47 10.53 13.02
C LEU A 10 -6.60 11.17 13.83
N ALA A 11 -7.83 10.71 13.63
CA ALA A 11 -8.97 11.19 14.41
C ALA A 11 -8.85 10.82 15.89
N ILE A 12 -8.36 9.64 16.17
CA ILE A 12 -8.11 9.17 17.54
C ILE A 12 -6.97 9.96 18.18
N GLY A 13 -5.98 10.34 17.43
CA GLY A 13 -4.86 11.13 17.91
C GLY A 13 -5.26 12.49 18.50
N ALA A 14 -6.33 13.08 18.02
CA ALA A 14 -6.81 14.34 18.51
C ALA A 14 -7.37 14.26 19.98
N VAL A 15 -7.90 13.13 20.33
CA VAL A 15 -8.45 12.90 21.68
C VAL A 15 -7.34 12.77 22.72
N LEU A 16 -6.18 12.32 22.33
CA LEU A 16 -5.04 12.09 23.21
C LEU A 16 -4.33 13.39 23.64
N VAL A 17 -4.62 14.49 22.98
CA VAL A 17 -4.07 15.80 23.35
C VAL A 17 -4.50 16.24 24.74
N LEU A 18 -5.58 15.69 25.24
CA LEU A 18 -6.10 15.99 26.58
C LEU A 18 -5.27 15.38 27.72
N ASN A 19 -4.35 14.46 27.41
CA ASN A 19 -3.67 13.67 28.43
C ASN A 19 -2.20 14.04 28.72
N GLY A 20 -1.71 15.15 28.18
CA GLY A 20 -0.44 15.72 28.60
C GLY A 20 0.66 15.87 27.55
N PRO A 21 1.73 16.63 27.88
CA PRO A 21 2.76 17.06 26.92
C PRO A 21 3.70 15.94 26.43
N ALA A 22 3.78 14.81 27.13
CA ALA A 22 4.65 13.69 26.76
C ALA A 22 4.28 13.03 25.41
N TRP A 23 3.04 13.17 24.99
CA TRP A 23 2.55 12.61 23.73
C TRP A 23 2.90 13.44 22.49
N SER A 24 3.10 14.73 22.67
CA SER A 24 3.45 15.63 21.56
C SER A 24 4.87 15.41 21.05
N ASP A 25 5.80 15.04 21.95
CA ASP A 25 7.18 14.77 21.60
C ASP A 25 7.36 13.47 20.80
N GLN A 26 6.59 12.44 21.11
CA GLN A 26 6.60 11.18 20.38
C GLN A 26 6.00 11.31 18.97
N LYS A 27 4.95 12.11 18.82
CA LYS A 27 4.37 12.43 17.51
C LYS A 27 5.33 13.23 16.62
N GLY A 28 6.12 14.10 17.19
CA GLY A 28 7.11 14.88 16.46
C GLY A 28 8.24 14.03 15.90
N LYS A 29 8.70 13.02 16.64
CA LYS A 29 9.71 12.07 16.17
C LYS A 29 9.21 11.18 15.05
N GLY A 30 8.04 10.58 15.16
CA GLY A 30 7.46 9.72 14.13
C GLY A 30 7.26 10.44 12.80
N LYS A 31 6.73 11.66 12.81
CA LYS A 31 6.55 12.46 11.59
C LYS A 31 7.85 12.86 10.92
N LYS A 32 8.89 13.19 11.68
CA LYS A 32 10.21 13.52 11.12
C LYS A 32 10.85 12.31 10.45
N ASP A 33 10.72 11.14 11.05
CA ASP A 33 11.29 9.91 10.50
C ASP A 33 10.54 9.48 9.23
N GLU A 34 9.20 9.57 9.22
CA GLU A 34 8.39 9.31 8.04
C GLU A 34 8.70 10.28 6.89
N MET A 35 8.83 11.56 7.18
CA MET A 35 9.20 12.56 6.18
C MET A 35 10.59 12.31 5.60
N LYS A 36 11.54 11.95 6.44
CA LYS A 36 12.89 11.64 6.01
C LYS A 36 12.91 10.41 5.09
N GLU A 37 12.22 9.35 5.48
CA GLU A 37 12.07 8.15 4.68
C GLU A 37 11.42 8.46 3.32
N THR A 38 10.35 9.23 3.30
CA THR A 38 9.67 9.66 2.08
C THR A 38 10.60 10.43 1.14
N VAL A 39 11.39 11.35 1.69
CA VAL A 39 12.37 12.13 0.91
C VAL A 39 13.47 11.23 0.35
N GLU A 40 13.97 10.28 1.12
CA GLU A 40 14.98 9.32 0.68
C GLU A 40 14.46 8.40 -0.43
N MET A 41 13.24 7.90 -0.28
CA MET A 41 12.59 7.10 -1.32
C MET A 41 12.38 7.90 -2.61
N ALA A 42 11.91 9.13 -2.51
CA ALA A 42 11.72 10.01 -3.66
C ALA A 42 13.03 10.31 -4.39
N ALA A 43 14.13 10.48 -3.64
CA ALA A 43 15.46 10.70 -4.23
C ALA A 43 16.00 9.47 -4.96
N THR A 44 15.65 8.28 -4.50
CA THR A 44 16.10 7.01 -5.09
C THR A 44 15.24 6.60 -6.30
N ALA A 45 13.95 6.93 -6.28
CA ALA A 45 13.03 6.59 -7.36
C ALA A 45 13.41 7.32 -8.65
N LYS A 46 13.64 6.58 -9.73
CA LYS A 46 13.90 7.12 -11.08
C LYS A 46 12.62 7.23 -11.90
N VAL A 47 11.63 6.44 -11.56
CA VAL A 47 10.32 6.43 -12.19
C VAL A 47 9.40 7.38 -11.42
N THR A 48 8.77 8.30 -12.12
CA THR A 48 7.80 9.22 -11.52
C THR A 48 6.44 8.55 -11.32
N ILE A 49 5.60 9.13 -10.48
CA ILE A 49 4.25 8.60 -10.21
C ILE A 49 3.40 8.53 -11.49
N ASP A 50 3.46 9.53 -12.34
CA ASP A 50 2.72 9.55 -13.61
C ASP A 50 3.22 8.49 -14.60
N GLU A 51 4.50 8.21 -14.66
CA GLU A 51 5.06 7.08 -15.42
C GLU A 51 4.58 5.73 -14.89
N ALA A 52 4.56 5.55 -13.58
CA ALA A 52 4.04 4.35 -12.93
C ALA A 52 2.55 4.15 -13.24
N ILE A 53 1.75 5.22 -13.15
CA ILE A 53 0.32 5.19 -13.47
C ILE A 53 0.09 4.81 -14.95
N LYS A 54 0.88 5.35 -15.86
CA LYS A 54 0.80 4.99 -17.29
C LYS A 54 1.10 3.51 -17.51
N THR A 55 2.15 3.00 -16.90
CA THR A 55 2.52 1.59 -17.00
C THR A 55 1.41 0.69 -16.46
N ALA A 56 0.88 1.01 -15.27
CA ALA A 56 -0.22 0.28 -14.66
C ALA A 56 -1.49 0.29 -15.52
N SER A 57 -1.84 1.45 -16.08
CA SER A 57 -3.03 1.61 -16.94
C SER A 57 -2.96 0.82 -18.24
N LYS A 58 -1.76 0.67 -18.80
CA LYS A 58 -1.54 -0.19 -19.97
C LYS A 58 -1.68 -1.67 -19.64
N LYS A 59 -1.27 -2.05 -18.46
CA LYS A 59 -1.29 -3.46 -18.02
C LYS A 59 -2.67 -3.89 -17.55
N VAL A 60 -3.34 -3.04 -16.78
CA VAL A 60 -4.67 -3.28 -16.22
C VAL A 60 -5.57 -2.13 -16.63
N PRO A 61 -6.43 -2.30 -17.62
CA PRO A 61 -7.41 -1.29 -17.98
C PRO A 61 -8.42 -1.07 -16.85
N GLY A 62 -8.64 0.17 -16.50
CA GLY A 62 -9.56 0.53 -15.42
C GLY A 62 -9.31 1.94 -14.91
N LYS A 63 -9.82 2.21 -13.72
CA LYS A 63 -9.68 3.49 -13.04
C LYS A 63 -8.61 3.40 -11.97
N VAL A 64 -7.56 4.18 -12.12
CA VAL A 64 -6.52 4.30 -11.10
C VAL A 64 -7.07 5.10 -9.92
N VAL A 65 -7.01 4.54 -8.74
CA VAL A 65 -7.54 5.15 -7.51
C VAL A 65 -6.46 5.49 -6.50
N GLU A 66 -5.31 4.87 -6.61
CA GLU A 66 -4.17 5.10 -5.72
C GLU A 66 -2.85 4.75 -6.39
N ALA A 67 -1.81 5.47 -6.02
CA ALA A 67 -0.43 5.13 -6.34
C ALA A 67 0.46 5.49 -5.14
N GLU A 68 1.20 4.54 -4.64
CA GLU A 68 2.02 4.66 -3.43
C GLU A 68 3.45 4.16 -3.69
N LEU A 69 4.43 4.88 -3.18
CA LEU A 69 5.83 4.48 -3.23
C LEU A 69 6.18 3.73 -1.94
N GLU A 70 6.54 2.48 -2.05
CA GLU A 70 6.87 1.61 -0.92
C GLU A 70 8.24 0.93 -1.09
N LYS A 71 8.80 0.54 0.02
CA LYS A 71 10.01 -0.28 0.06
C LYS A 71 9.64 -1.72 0.40
N GLU A 72 9.81 -2.60 -0.55
CA GLU A 72 9.57 -4.03 -0.39
C GLU A 72 10.88 -4.81 -0.54
N HIS A 73 11.26 -5.58 0.47
CA HIS A 73 12.47 -6.42 0.42
C HIS A 73 13.71 -5.71 -0.15
N ASP A 74 14.00 -4.50 0.35
CA ASP A 74 15.10 -3.63 -0.12
C ASP A 74 14.94 -3.09 -1.56
N THR A 75 13.82 -3.34 -2.21
CA THR A 75 13.46 -2.82 -3.52
C THR A 75 12.43 -1.72 -3.40
N LEU A 76 12.65 -0.61 -4.08
CA LEU A 76 11.69 0.49 -4.13
C LEU A 76 10.66 0.23 -5.22
N VAL A 77 9.38 0.23 -4.85
CA VAL A 77 8.26 -0.20 -5.69
C VAL A 77 7.16 0.85 -5.72
N TRP A 78 6.63 1.13 -6.90
CA TRP A 78 5.35 1.80 -7.06
C TRP A 78 4.22 0.77 -7.02
N GLU A 79 3.33 0.91 -6.06
CA GLU A 79 2.11 0.12 -5.92
C GLU A 79 0.93 0.95 -6.41
N VAL A 80 0.32 0.51 -7.51
CA VAL A 80 -0.78 1.24 -8.15
C VAL A 80 -2.06 0.42 -8.09
N GLU A 81 -3.08 0.95 -7.45
CA GLU A 81 -4.40 0.32 -7.38
C GLU A 81 -5.27 0.76 -8.55
N VAL A 82 -5.83 -0.22 -9.25
CA VAL A 82 -6.71 -0.02 -10.39
C VAL A 82 -8.04 -0.75 -10.15
N VAL A 83 -9.15 -0.03 -10.27
CA VAL A 83 -10.48 -0.64 -10.24
C VAL A 83 -10.91 -0.95 -11.66
N THR A 84 -11.14 -2.23 -11.95
CA THR A 84 -11.56 -2.72 -13.26
C THR A 84 -13.05 -2.51 -13.51
N ALA A 85 -13.47 -2.68 -14.77
CA ALA A 85 -14.89 -2.62 -15.14
C ALA A 85 -15.75 -3.69 -14.45
N GLU A 86 -15.13 -4.79 -14.00
CA GLU A 86 -15.79 -5.88 -13.25
C GLU A 86 -15.83 -5.63 -11.73
N ASN A 87 -15.50 -4.41 -11.30
CA ASN A 87 -15.41 -4.02 -9.88
C ASN A 87 -14.37 -4.80 -9.06
N LYS A 88 -13.31 -5.22 -9.69
CA LYS A 88 -12.17 -5.81 -9.01
C LYS A 88 -11.11 -4.75 -8.74
N VAL A 89 -10.47 -4.85 -7.59
CA VAL A 89 -9.32 -4.02 -7.24
C VAL A 89 -8.05 -4.80 -7.57
N MET A 90 -7.29 -4.28 -8.51
CA MET A 90 -6.01 -4.85 -8.93
C MET A 90 -4.87 -3.98 -8.42
N GLU A 91 -3.85 -4.60 -7.90
CA GLU A 91 -2.66 -3.96 -7.41
C GLU A 91 -1.50 -4.24 -8.36
N VAL A 92 -0.96 -3.21 -8.98
CA VAL A 92 0.14 -3.31 -9.95
C VAL A 92 1.43 -2.87 -9.28
N HIS A 93 2.41 -3.74 -9.24
CA HIS A 93 3.73 -3.47 -8.67
C HIS A 93 4.73 -3.18 -9.77
N ILE A 94 5.35 -2.02 -9.70
CA ILE A 94 6.31 -1.51 -10.67
C ILE A 94 7.61 -1.14 -9.96
N ASP A 95 8.74 -1.62 -10.47
CA ASP A 95 10.05 -1.24 -9.96
C ASP A 95 10.25 0.27 -10.15
N ALA A 96 10.48 0.97 -9.05
CA ALA A 96 10.62 2.43 -9.07
C ALA A 96 11.98 2.90 -9.61
N GLU A 97 12.94 2.02 -9.77
CA GLU A 97 14.24 2.35 -10.37
C GLU A 97 14.28 2.07 -11.88
N SER A 98 13.78 0.91 -12.30
CA SER A 98 13.83 0.48 -13.71
C SER A 98 12.55 0.75 -14.50
N GLY A 99 11.42 0.89 -13.84
CA GLY A 99 10.11 0.97 -14.46
C GLY A 99 9.54 -0.38 -14.90
N ALA A 100 10.22 -1.47 -14.60
CA ALA A 100 9.78 -2.81 -14.96
C ALA A 100 8.56 -3.24 -14.15
N LEU A 101 7.62 -3.92 -14.78
CA LEU A 101 6.51 -4.56 -14.11
C LEU A 101 7.01 -5.73 -13.25
N ILE A 102 6.74 -5.69 -11.95
CA ILE A 102 7.09 -6.78 -11.02
C ILE A 102 5.97 -7.81 -10.98
N GLY A 103 4.71 -7.37 -10.85
CA GLY A 103 3.58 -8.26 -10.77
C GLY A 103 2.25 -7.52 -10.70
N VAL A 104 1.19 -8.30 -10.81
CA VAL A 104 -0.19 -7.84 -10.68
C VAL A 104 -0.92 -8.78 -9.73
N GLU A 105 -1.54 -8.25 -8.71
CA GLU A 105 -2.29 -9.02 -7.73
C GLU A 105 -3.74 -8.50 -7.63
N GLU A 106 -4.67 -9.40 -7.37
CA GLU A 106 -6.05 -9.02 -7.06
C GLU A 106 -6.21 -8.87 -5.54
N GLU A 107 -6.66 -7.72 -5.09
CA GLU A 107 -7.04 -7.53 -3.69
C GLU A 107 -8.33 -8.29 -3.39
N LYS A 108 -8.24 -9.25 -2.50
CA LYS A 108 -9.39 -10.00 -2.02
C LYS A 108 -9.82 -9.52 -0.63
N PRO A 109 -11.12 -9.44 -0.36
CA PRO A 109 -11.60 -9.14 1.00
C PRO A 109 -11.04 -10.14 2.01
N GLU A 110 -10.64 -9.67 3.18
CA GLU A 110 -10.05 -10.51 4.25
C GLU A 110 -10.92 -11.72 4.64
N LYS A 111 -12.23 -11.62 4.45
CA LYS A 111 -13.16 -12.72 4.71
C LYS A 111 -12.99 -13.89 3.73
N GLU A 112 -12.65 -13.62 2.49
CA GLU A 112 -12.42 -14.65 1.48
C GLU A 112 -11.08 -15.34 1.71
N MET A 113 -10.03 -14.60 2.04
CA MET A 113 -8.73 -15.19 2.37
C MET A 113 -8.77 -16.13 3.57
N LYS A 114 -9.60 -15.84 4.58
CA LYS A 114 -9.80 -16.74 5.72
C LYS A 114 -10.57 -18.00 5.35
N SER A 115 -11.49 -17.92 4.41
CA SER A 115 -12.27 -19.09 3.95
C SER A 115 -11.43 -20.04 3.10
N GLU A 116 -10.58 -19.52 2.22
CA GLU A 116 -9.67 -20.31 1.40
C GLU A 116 -8.63 -21.05 2.26
N LYS A 117 -7.98 -20.37 3.19
CA LYS A 117 -7.06 -20.99 4.14
C LYS A 117 -7.69 -22.09 5.00
N LYS A 118 -8.98 -21.94 5.31
CA LYS A 118 -9.72 -22.96 6.07
C LYS A 118 -10.07 -24.18 5.21
N GLN A 119 -10.27 -24.00 3.92
CA GLN A 119 -10.53 -25.11 2.98
C GLN A 119 -9.25 -25.87 2.66
N GLU A 120 -8.13 -25.19 2.44
CA GLU A 120 -6.82 -25.84 2.23
C GLU A 120 -6.40 -26.68 3.43
N ARG A 121 -6.59 -26.20 4.65
CA ARG A 121 -6.30 -26.98 5.86
C ARG A 121 -7.15 -28.24 6.00
N LYS A 122 -8.40 -28.22 5.51
CA LYS A 122 -9.27 -29.40 5.53
C LYS A 122 -8.88 -30.46 4.51
N GLN A 123 -8.29 -30.05 3.38
CA GLN A 123 -7.84 -30.99 2.35
C GLN A 123 -6.53 -31.68 2.72
N GLN A 124 -5.66 -31.04 3.49
CA GLN A 124 -4.40 -31.64 3.95
C GLN A 124 -4.56 -32.65 5.09
N HIS A 125 -5.73 -32.72 5.71
CA HIS A 125 -5.99 -33.60 6.87
C HIS A 125 -6.96 -34.74 6.57
N LYS A 126 -7.17 -35.11 5.30
CA LYS A 126 -7.88 -36.35 4.97
C LYS A 126 -6.90 -37.53 4.99
N PRO A 127 -7.14 -38.56 5.86
CA PRO A 127 -6.35 -39.77 5.85
C PRO A 127 -6.48 -40.54 4.55
#